data_4d89d61e49718c54772f7a4aab553e76
#
_entry.id   4d89d61e49718c54772f7a4aab553e76
#
_cell.length_a   1.000
_cell.length_b   1.000
_cell.length_c   1.000
_cell.angle_alpha   90.00
_cell.angle_beta   90.00
_cell.angle_gamma   90.00
#
_symmetry.space_group_name_H-M   'P 1'
#
loop_
_entity.id
_entity.type
_entity.pdbx_description
1 polymer ?
#
loop_
_entity_poly.entity_id
_entity_poly.type
_entity_poly.pdbx_seq_one_letter_code
_entity_poly.pdbx_strand_id
1 'polypeptide(L)'
;ETIKKLIAAGMNGARINLAHGTLAEHRGEIKDIRRAAGENAVMILTDLPGPKIRIGDLKQGPLNLSKGSEVLLSSGENKDTIPVNYAIEGSVSPGDHIFINDGIVDLRVREVRKWGVLCMVMAGGEVLSHKGVNIPSKNIEYDREKELKLAETIAKEDIDAIGVSFVQNGKDIEGVKDAVDRMVIAKIERRDAVRNAK
;
A
#
# COMPACT_ATOMS: atom_id res chain seq x y z
N GLU A 1 -1.96 2.44 27.72
CA GLU A 1 -3.20 3.02 28.30
C GLU A 1 -4.30 3.15 27.24
N THR A 2 -4.05 3.77 26.07
CA THR A 2 -5.04 3.94 25.00
C THR A 2 -5.61 2.62 24.50
N ILE A 3 -4.76 1.61 24.26
CA ILE A 3 -5.20 0.28 23.78
C ILE A 3 -6.16 -0.36 24.80
N LYS A 4 -5.89 -0.28 26.10
CA LYS A 4 -6.79 -0.80 27.14
C LYS A 4 -8.18 -0.13 27.11
N LYS A 5 -8.23 1.19 26.89
CA LYS A 5 -9.49 1.92 26.74
C LYS A 5 -10.28 1.51 25.51
N LEU A 6 -9.59 1.26 24.37
CA LEU A 6 -10.21 0.75 23.15
C LEU A 6 -10.80 -0.66 23.36
N ILE A 7 -10.07 -1.54 24.03
CA ILE A 7 -10.56 -2.89 24.36
C ILE A 7 -11.79 -2.81 25.29
N ALA A 8 -11.72 -1.98 26.32
CA ALA A 8 -12.86 -1.77 27.24
C ALA A 8 -14.09 -1.17 26.51
N ALA A 9 -13.87 -0.42 25.43
CA ALA A 9 -14.93 0.10 24.58
C ALA A 9 -15.46 -0.90 23.53
N GLY A 10 -14.95 -2.15 23.53
CA GLY A 10 -15.43 -3.23 22.66
C GLY A 10 -14.54 -3.54 21.46
N MET A 11 -13.30 -3.02 21.40
CA MET A 11 -12.34 -3.41 20.36
C MET A 11 -12.00 -4.89 20.50
N ASN A 12 -12.26 -5.68 19.46
CA ASN A 12 -11.96 -7.12 19.37
C ASN A 12 -11.00 -7.48 18.22
N GLY A 13 -10.53 -6.49 17.46
CA GLY A 13 -9.53 -6.66 16.42
C GLY A 13 -8.62 -5.45 16.31
N ALA A 14 -7.33 -5.69 16.14
CA ALA A 14 -6.31 -4.68 15.90
C ALA A 14 -5.63 -4.96 14.56
N ARG A 15 -5.49 -3.95 13.71
CA ARG A 15 -4.83 -4.05 12.43
C ARG A 15 -3.50 -3.29 12.47
N ILE A 16 -2.42 -3.98 12.11
CA ILE A 16 -1.07 -3.42 11.96
C ILE A 16 -0.72 -3.35 10.49
N ASN A 17 -0.39 -2.17 9.98
CA ASN A 17 -0.04 -1.96 8.58
C ASN A 17 1.48 -2.03 8.38
N LEU A 18 1.99 -3.12 7.81
CA LEU A 18 3.42 -3.34 7.59
C LEU A 18 4.02 -2.47 6.47
N ALA A 19 3.22 -1.65 5.79
CA ALA A 19 3.73 -0.73 4.77
C ALA A 19 4.47 0.48 5.36
N HIS A 20 4.41 0.70 6.66
CA HIS A 20 5.05 1.80 7.39
C HIS A 20 5.76 1.26 8.62
N GLY A 21 6.80 1.95 9.06
CA GLY A 21 7.58 1.52 10.22
C GLY A 21 8.56 0.39 9.94
N THR A 22 9.15 -0.12 10.99
CA THR A 22 10.13 -1.20 10.98
C THR A 22 9.57 -2.48 11.60
N LEU A 23 10.17 -3.61 11.29
CA LEU A 23 9.80 -4.88 11.90
C LEU A 23 9.93 -4.86 13.44
N ALA A 24 10.90 -4.11 13.97
CA ALA A 24 11.10 -3.96 15.43
C ALA A 24 9.94 -3.18 16.07
N GLU A 25 9.47 -2.12 15.44
CA GLU A 25 8.29 -1.37 15.87
C GLU A 25 7.04 -2.24 15.87
N HIS A 26 6.78 -2.97 14.77
CA HIS A 26 5.62 -3.86 14.67
C HIS A 26 5.63 -4.97 15.74
N ARG A 27 6.80 -5.53 16.04
CA ARG A 27 6.96 -6.47 17.16
C ARG A 27 6.61 -5.83 18.51
N GLY A 28 6.98 -4.57 18.69
CA GLY A 28 6.61 -3.79 19.87
C GLY A 28 5.10 -3.61 19.98
N GLU A 29 4.46 -3.20 18.88
CA GLU A 29 3.01 -3.00 18.78
C GLU A 29 2.24 -4.30 19.09
N ILE A 30 2.65 -5.44 18.52
CA ILE A 30 2.03 -6.75 18.77
C ILE A 30 2.10 -7.08 20.26
N LYS A 31 3.28 -6.95 20.88
CA LYS A 31 3.47 -7.22 22.31
C LYS A 31 2.63 -6.30 23.20
N ASP A 32 2.53 -5.03 22.83
CA ASP A 32 1.73 -4.06 23.59
C ASP A 32 0.24 -4.32 23.48
N ILE A 33 -0.26 -4.74 22.30
CA ILE A 33 -1.65 -5.16 22.11
C ILE A 33 -1.94 -6.40 22.94
N ARG A 34 -1.11 -7.46 22.87
CA ARG A 34 -1.29 -8.68 23.65
C ARG A 34 -1.26 -8.42 25.16
N ARG A 35 -0.31 -7.60 25.60
CA ARG A 35 -0.22 -7.21 27.03
C ARG A 35 -1.47 -6.42 27.47
N ALA A 36 -1.98 -5.54 26.61
CA ALA A 36 -3.17 -4.76 26.95
C ALA A 36 -4.44 -5.59 26.90
N ALA A 37 -4.51 -6.58 26.03
CA ALA A 37 -5.63 -7.51 25.91
C ALA A 37 -5.77 -8.40 27.13
N GLY A 38 -4.65 -8.90 27.70
CA GLY A 38 -4.69 -9.86 28.80
C GLY A 38 -5.46 -11.12 28.40
N GLU A 39 -6.56 -11.39 29.09
CA GLU A 39 -7.45 -12.54 28.80
C GLU A 39 -8.53 -12.22 27.76
N ASN A 40 -8.64 -10.96 27.29
CA ASN A 40 -9.62 -10.61 26.29
C ASN A 40 -9.17 -11.14 24.91
N ALA A 41 -10.11 -11.70 24.17
CA ALA A 41 -9.90 -12.15 22.78
C ALA A 41 -9.82 -10.93 21.85
N VAL A 42 -8.60 -10.51 21.49
CA VAL A 42 -8.35 -9.46 20.49
C VAL A 42 -7.57 -10.05 19.33
N MET A 43 -8.18 -10.11 18.16
CA MET A 43 -7.52 -10.58 16.94
C MET A 43 -6.48 -9.56 16.47
N ILE A 44 -5.28 -10.01 16.12
CA ILE A 44 -4.24 -9.18 15.49
C ILE A 44 -4.09 -9.58 14.02
N LEU A 45 -4.45 -8.64 13.14
CA LEU A 45 -4.25 -8.73 11.70
C LEU A 45 -3.04 -7.90 11.30
N THR A 46 -2.08 -8.48 10.60
CA THR A 46 -0.97 -7.75 9.96
C THR A 46 -1.21 -7.65 8.47
N ASP A 47 -1.22 -6.43 7.92
CA ASP A 47 -1.41 -6.18 6.50
C ASP A 47 -0.07 -6.12 5.77
N LEU A 48 0.15 -7.02 4.80
CA LEU A 48 1.29 -6.95 3.89
C LEU A 48 1.18 -5.72 2.99
N PRO A 49 2.31 -5.05 2.66
CA PRO A 49 2.32 -3.83 1.86
C PRO A 49 1.68 -3.97 0.47
N GLY A 50 1.90 -5.13 -0.17
CA GLY A 50 1.54 -5.36 -1.57
C GLY A 50 2.32 -4.46 -2.53
N PRO A 51 1.94 -4.45 -3.81
CA PRO A 51 2.54 -3.59 -4.84
C PRO A 51 2.05 -2.14 -4.68
N LYS A 52 2.33 -1.51 -3.55
CA LYS A 52 1.85 -0.16 -3.28
C LYS A 52 2.83 0.89 -3.78
N ILE A 53 2.52 1.47 -4.94
CA ILE A 53 3.21 2.67 -5.40
C ILE A 53 2.86 3.83 -4.46
N ARG A 54 3.87 4.63 -4.13
CA ARG A 54 3.73 5.83 -3.27
C ARG A 54 4.50 7.00 -3.83
N ILE A 55 4.03 8.18 -3.51
CA ILE A 55 4.82 9.41 -3.63
C ILE A 55 6.04 9.28 -2.73
N GLY A 56 7.21 9.60 -3.25
CA GLY A 56 8.45 9.69 -2.49
C GLY A 56 8.51 10.94 -1.61
N ASP A 57 9.71 11.27 -1.13
CA ASP A 57 9.92 12.46 -0.29
C ASP A 57 9.82 13.75 -1.10
N LEU A 58 8.86 14.59 -0.77
CA LEU A 58 8.71 15.93 -1.33
C LEU A 58 9.59 16.90 -0.53
N LYS A 59 10.80 17.19 -1.05
CA LYS A 59 11.81 18.02 -0.35
C LYS A 59 11.34 19.46 -0.04
N GLN A 60 10.36 19.97 -0.78
CA GLN A 60 9.79 21.32 -0.62
C GLN A 60 8.46 21.33 0.15
N GLY A 61 8.07 20.19 0.73
CA GLY A 61 6.79 20.04 1.41
C GLY A 61 5.62 19.71 0.47
N PRO A 62 4.38 19.88 0.92
CA PRO A 62 3.19 19.57 0.14
C PRO A 62 3.12 20.31 -1.20
N LEU A 63 2.67 19.64 -2.25
CA LEU A 63 2.47 20.23 -3.58
C LEU A 63 0.96 20.39 -3.84
N ASN A 64 0.54 21.60 -4.22
CA ASN A 64 -0.82 21.84 -4.67
C ASN A 64 -0.88 21.81 -6.20
N LEU A 65 -1.56 20.80 -6.74
CA LEU A 65 -1.72 20.64 -8.17
C LEU A 65 -3.02 21.30 -8.64
N SER A 66 -2.92 22.13 -9.68
CA SER A 66 -4.08 22.78 -10.28
C SER A 66 -4.57 22.00 -11.51
N LYS A 67 -5.88 21.87 -11.66
CA LYS A 67 -6.48 21.26 -12.87
C LYS A 67 -5.97 21.95 -14.13
N GLY A 68 -5.58 21.17 -15.13
CA GLY A 68 -5.06 21.62 -16.41
C GLY A 68 -3.55 21.91 -16.42
N SER A 69 -2.86 21.84 -15.28
CA SER A 69 -1.40 21.90 -15.25
C SER A 69 -0.76 20.59 -15.69
N GLU A 70 0.50 20.63 -16.05
CA GLU A 70 1.30 19.46 -16.35
C GLU A 70 2.23 19.14 -15.19
N VAL A 71 2.42 17.88 -14.91
CA VAL A 71 3.32 17.36 -13.89
C VAL A 71 4.10 16.16 -14.42
N LEU A 72 5.30 16.00 -13.92
CA LEU A 72 6.16 14.88 -14.29
C LEU A 72 6.37 13.98 -13.08
N LEU A 73 5.97 12.73 -13.18
CA LEU A 73 6.25 11.69 -12.18
C LEU A 73 7.53 10.96 -12.56
N SER A 74 8.39 10.64 -11.60
CA SER A 74 9.64 9.90 -11.87
C SER A 74 10.05 9.06 -10.68
N SER A 75 10.60 7.86 -10.93
CA SER A 75 11.25 7.05 -9.90
C SER A 75 12.70 7.50 -9.62
N GLY A 76 13.26 8.38 -10.46
CA GLY A 76 14.59 8.96 -10.31
C GLY A 76 14.61 10.28 -9.54
N GLU A 77 15.78 10.65 -9.02
CA GLU A 77 15.99 11.96 -8.40
C GLU A 77 16.15 13.06 -9.47
N ASN A 78 15.07 13.71 -9.82
CA ASN A 78 15.04 14.88 -10.71
C ASN A 78 14.38 16.06 -10.00
N LYS A 79 14.95 17.29 -10.16
CA LYS A 79 14.56 18.47 -9.37
C LYS A 79 13.11 18.92 -9.63
N ASP A 80 12.58 18.71 -10.84
CA ASP A 80 11.27 19.23 -11.27
C ASP A 80 10.25 18.10 -11.45
N THR A 81 10.38 17.00 -10.67
CA THR A 81 9.51 15.84 -10.73
C THR A 81 8.84 15.56 -9.40
N ILE A 82 7.66 14.98 -9.46
CA ILE A 82 7.03 14.34 -8.30
C ILE A 82 7.65 12.94 -8.18
N PRO A 83 8.42 12.67 -7.13
CA PRO A 83 9.07 11.37 -6.96
C PRO A 83 8.05 10.28 -6.67
N VAL A 84 8.25 9.11 -7.27
CA VAL A 84 7.49 7.88 -6.96
C VAL A 84 8.46 6.75 -6.64
N ASN A 85 8.10 5.85 -5.75
CA ASN A 85 8.97 4.76 -5.29
C ASN A 85 9.00 3.54 -6.25
N TYR A 86 8.47 3.69 -7.45
CA TYR A 86 8.37 2.63 -8.45
C TYR A 86 8.58 3.19 -9.86
N ALA A 87 9.26 2.44 -10.72
CA ALA A 87 9.47 2.79 -12.12
C ALA A 87 8.16 2.59 -12.92
N ILE A 88 7.30 3.61 -12.90
CA ILE A 88 5.99 3.57 -13.53
C ILE A 88 6.06 3.66 -15.06
N GLU A 89 7.20 4.08 -15.61
CA GLU A 89 7.42 4.29 -17.04
C GLU A 89 7.16 3.04 -17.88
N GLY A 90 7.52 1.86 -17.35
CA GLY A 90 7.26 0.56 -17.98
C GLY A 90 5.80 0.07 -17.80
N SER A 91 5.03 0.74 -16.95
CA SER A 91 3.72 0.27 -16.50
C SER A 91 2.55 1.14 -16.96
N VAL A 92 2.77 2.20 -17.72
CA VAL A 92 1.72 3.11 -18.17
C VAL A 92 1.81 3.38 -19.67
N SER A 93 0.71 3.85 -20.23
CA SER A 93 0.59 4.26 -21.63
C SER A 93 -0.13 5.61 -21.72
N PRO A 94 0.09 6.42 -22.80
CA PRO A 94 -0.68 7.63 -23.00
C PRO A 94 -2.20 7.36 -22.94
N GLY A 95 -2.90 8.19 -22.17
CA GLY A 95 -4.33 8.06 -21.92
C GLY A 95 -4.68 7.33 -20.61
N ASP A 96 -3.76 6.60 -19.99
CA ASP A 96 -3.98 5.98 -18.67
C ASP A 96 -4.20 7.03 -17.58
N HIS A 97 -4.94 6.66 -16.55
CA HIS A 97 -5.14 7.47 -15.35
C HIS A 97 -4.23 7.01 -14.23
N ILE A 98 -3.68 7.98 -13.49
CA ILE A 98 -2.91 7.77 -12.26
C ILE A 98 -3.62 8.55 -11.16
N PHE A 99 -4.08 7.84 -10.14
CA PHE A 99 -4.75 8.43 -8.98
C PHE A 99 -3.80 8.54 -7.80
N ILE A 100 -3.80 9.70 -7.13
CA ILE A 100 -3.00 9.94 -5.92
C ILE A 100 -3.94 10.28 -4.78
N ASN A 101 -3.56 9.91 -3.55
CA ASN A 101 -4.29 10.21 -2.33
C ASN A 101 -5.76 9.74 -2.43
N ASP A 102 -5.94 8.44 -2.66
CA ASP A 102 -7.24 7.75 -2.75
C ASP A 102 -8.19 8.34 -3.81
N GLY A 103 -7.62 8.91 -4.88
CA GLY A 103 -8.35 9.46 -6.02
C GLY A 103 -8.70 10.94 -5.92
N ILE A 104 -8.25 11.64 -4.88
CA ILE A 104 -8.41 13.10 -4.76
C ILE A 104 -7.73 13.81 -5.93
N VAL A 105 -6.52 13.36 -6.28
CA VAL A 105 -5.81 13.86 -7.46
C VAL A 105 -5.91 12.83 -8.57
N ASP A 106 -6.38 13.26 -9.73
CA ASP A 106 -6.46 12.47 -10.98
C ASP A 106 -5.51 13.06 -12.02
N LEU A 107 -4.58 12.25 -12.46
CA LEU A 107 -3.61 12.57 -13.49
C LEU A 107 -3.88 11.70 -14.72
N ARG A 108 -3.84 12.28 -15.93
CA ARG A 108 -3.90 11.56 -17.19
C ARG A 108 -2.54 11.56 -17.88
N VAL A 109 -2.02 10.38 -18.18
CA VAL A 109 -0.74 10.22 -18.89
C VAL A 109 -0.83 10.85 -20.28
N ARG A 110 0.09 11.76 -20.59
CA ARG A 110 0.27 12.36 -21.92
C ARG A 110 1.41 11.72 -22.69
N GLU A 111 2.53 11.52 -22.01
CA GLU A 111 3.76 11.03 -22.64
C GLU A 111 4.54 10.18 -21.63
N VAL A 112 5.06 9.06 -22.11
CA VAL A 112 6.00 8.22 -21.34
C VAL A 112 7.41 8.49 -21.85
N ARG A 113 8.29 8.94 -20.97
CA ARG A 113 9.70 9.24 -21.22
C ARG A 113 10.58 8.20 -20.56
N LYS A 114 11.82 8.08 -21.00
CA LYS A 114 12.79 7.13 -20.44
C LYS A 114 13.01 7.31 -18.93
N TRP A 115 12.78 8.49 -18.40
CA TRP A 115 13.09 8.90 -17.02
C TRP A 115 11.90 9.51 -16.28
N GLY A 116 10.68 9.32 -16.78
CA GLY A 116 9.47 9.79 -16.11
C GLY A 116 8.23 9.77 -16.99
N VAL A 117 7.11 10.07 -16.39
CA VAL A 117 5.79 10.08 -17.03
C VAL A 117 5.20 11.48 -16.93
N LEU A 118 5.04 12.13 -18.09
CA LEU A 118 4.38 13.44 -18.18
C LEU A 118 2.86 13.23 -18.13
N CYS A 119 2.23 13.91 -17.19
CA CYS A 119 0.79 13.83 -16.98
C CYS A 119 0.13 15.20 -17.00
N MET A 120 -1.13 15.23 -17.43
CA MET A 120 -2.02 16.37 -17.24
C MET A 120 -2.87 16.15 -15.99
N VAL A 121 -3.02 17.18 -15.17
CA VAL A 121 -3.88 17.17 -13.99
C VAL A 121 -5.34 17.29 -14.41
N MET A 122 -6.12 16.23 -14.23
CA MET A 122 -7.55 16.20 -14.54
C MET A 122 -8.40 16.66 -13.35
N ALA A 123 -8.02 16.26 -12.14
CA ALA A 123 -8.52 16.79 -10.88
C ALA A 123 -7.33 17.15 -10.00
N GLY A 124 -7.28 18.40 -9.55
CA GLY A 124 -6.22 18.94 -8.71
C GLY A 124 -6.47 18.70 -7.22
N GLY A 125 -5.43 18.89 -6.43
CA GLY A 125 -5.48 18.75 -4.98
C GLY A 125 -4.10 18.74 -4.37
N GLU A 126 -4.04 18.56 -3.06
CA GLU A 126 -2.79 18.48 -2.30
C GLU A 126 -2.15 17.09 -2.43
N VAL A 127 -0.88 17.07 -2.80
CA VAL A 127 -0.03 15.87 -2.82
C VAL A 127 0.95 15.94 -1.68
N LEU A 128 0.96 14.93 -0.85
CA LEU A 128 1.86 14.76 0.31
C LEU A 128 2.84 13.61 0.06
N SER A 129 3.99 13.65 0.73
CA SER A 129 4.93 12.52 0.77
C SER A 129 4.22 11.23 1.23
N HIS A 130 4.64 10.11 0.69
CA HIS A 130 4.19 8.75 1.04
C HIS A 130 2.71 8.43 0.75
N LYS A 131 1.97 9.33 0.11
CA LYS A 131 0.59 9.06 -0.33
C LYS A 131 0.55 7.97 -1.39
N GLY A 132 -0.51 7.14 -1.33
CA GLY A 132 -0.73 6.06 -2.28
C GLY A 132 -0.93 6.57 -3.70
N VAL A 133 -0.35 5.85 -4.65
CA VAL A 133 -0.53 6.03 -6.08
C VAL A 133 -1.21 4.77 -6.63
N ASN A 134 -2.31 4.94 -7.35
CA ASN A 134 -3.04 3.85 -7.97
C ASN A 134 -3.09 4.03 -9.50
N ILE A 135 -2.79 2.95 -10.23
CA ILE A 135 -2.84 2.89 -11.70
C ILE A 135 -3.79 1.75 -12.08
N PRO A 136 -5.10 2.03 -12.30
CA PRO A 136 -6.12 0.99 -12.44
C PRO A 136 -5.98 0.11 -13.67
N SER A 137 -5.30 0.61 -14.71
CA SER A 137 -5.19 -0.05 -16.02
C SER A 137 -4.11 -1.13 -16.09
N LYS A 138 -3.25 -1.25 -15.08
CA LYS A 138 -2.04 -2.10 -15.17
C LYS A 138 -1.86 -3.03 -13.99
N ASN A 139 -1.33 -4.20 -14.30
CA ASN A 139 -0.74 -5.10 -13.32
C ASN A 139 0.66 -4.57 -12.97
N ILE A 140 0.84 -4.19 -11.71
CA ILE A 140 2.13 -3.73 -11.22
C ILE A 140 2.88 -4.97 -10.78
N GLU A 141 3.99 -5.25 -11.45
CA GLU A 141 4.94 -6.26 -10.97
C GLU A 141 5.56 -5.77 -9.67
N TYR A 142 5.60 -6.60 -8.66
CA TYR A 142 6.23 -6.31 -7.38
C TYR A 142 7.04 -7.52 -6.91
N ASP A 143 7.92 -7.27 -5.98
CA ASP A 143 8.81 -8.29 -5.42
C ASP A 143 8.01 -9.21 -4.47
N ARG A 144 7.39 -10.25 -5.06
CA ARG A 144 6.63 -11.26 -4.31
C ARG A 144 7.50 -12.03 -3.33
N GLU A 145 8.76 -12.24 -3.65
CA GLU A 145 9.69 -12.96 -2.78
C GLU A 145 9.97 -12.17 -1.49
N LYS A 146 10.16 -10.85 -1.63
CA LYS A 146 10.33 -9.97 -0.48
C LYS A 146 9.08 -9.92 0.41
N GLU A 147 7.90 -9.89 -0.19
CA GLU A 147 6.63 -9.91 0.54
C GLU A 147 6.42 -11.23 1.27
N LEU A 148 6.74 -12.36 0.63
CA LEU A 148 6.67 -13.68 1.23
C LEU A 148 7.62 -13.81 2.42
N LYS A 149 8.87 -13.34 2.29
CA LYS A 149 9.83 -13.29 3.41
C LYS A 149 9.34 -12.43 4.58
N LEU A 150 8.64 -11.34 4.29
CA LEU A 150 8.02 -10.51 5.32
C LEU A 150 6.88 -11.26 6.01
N ALA A 151 6.03 -11.95 5.25
CA ALA A 151 4.94 -12.76 5.77
C ALA A 151 5.47 -13.88 6.70
N GLU A 152 6.46 -14.65 6.25
CA GLU A 152 7.14 -15.69 7.05
C GLU A 152 7.77 -15.13 8.33
N THR A 153 8.30 -13.92 8.26
CA THR A 153 8.95 -13.29 9.40
C THR A 153 7.93 -12.83 10.44
N ILE A 154 6.85 -12.19 10.00
CA ILE A 154 5.82 -11.67 10.91
C ILE A 154 4.92 -12.80 11.46
N ALA A 155 4.75 -13.90 10.71
CA ALA A 155 4.00 -15.08 11.16
C ALA A 155 4.60 -15.76 12.37
N LYS A 156 5.87 -15.51 12.70
CA LYS A 156 6.55 -16.00 13.91
C LYS A 156 6.16 -15.22 15.17
N GLU A 157 5.56 -14.06 15.00
CA GLU A 157 5.05 -13.26 16.11
C GLU A 157 3.65 -13.74 16.53
N ASP A 158 3.16 -13.26 17.65
CA ASP A 158 1.85 -13.62 18.21
C ASP A 158 0.72 -12.85 17.50
N ILE A 159 0.46 -13.24 16.25
CA ILE A 159 -0.59 -12.70 15.38
C ILE A 159 -1.59 -13.79 15.02
N ASP A 160 -2.80 -13.40 14.62
CA ASP A 160 -3.87 -14.32 14.25
C ASP A 160 -4.05 -14.41 12.73
N ALA A 161 -3.83 -13.30 12.01
CA ALA A 161 -4.09 -13.24 10.58
C ALA A 161 -3.08 -12.38 9.83
N ILE A 162 -2.91 -12.70 8.54
CA ILE A 162 -2.12 -11.92 7.58
C ILE A 162 -3.04 -11.48 6.44
N GLY A 163 -3.11 -10.18 6.19
CA GLY A 163 -3.82 -9.58 5.07
C GLY A 163 -2.90 -9.46 3.85
N VAL A 164 -3.29 -10.05 2.73
CA VAL A 164 -2.59 -9.91 1.44
C VAL A 164 -3.24 -8.79 0.65
N SER A 165 -2.50 -7.71 0.42
CA SER A 165 -2.97 -6.52 -0.28
C SER A 165 -2.98 -6.71 -1.80
N PHE A 166 -3.90 -6.03 -2.48
CA PHE A 166 -4.00 -5.98 -3.95
C PHE A 166 -4.09 -7.34 -4.65
N VAL A 167 -4.73 -8.32 -4.02
CA VAL A 167 -4.97 -9.65 -4.61
C VAL A 167 -5.66 -9.52 -5.96
N GLN A 168 -5.21 -10.29 -6.95
CA GLN A 168 -5.80 -10.35 -8.28
C GLN A 168 -6.57 -11.66 -8.49
N ASN A 169 -6.02 -12.77 -7.98
CA ASN A 169 -6.56 -14.11 -8.11
C ASN A 169 -6.03 -15.04 -6.99
N GLY A 170 -6.47 -16.30 -6.98
CA GLY A 170 -6.10 -17.28 -5.95
C GLY A 170 -4.58 -17.52 -5.81
N LYS A 171 -3.83 -17.45 -6.91
CA LYS A 171 -2.37 -17.68 -6.89
C LYS A 171 -1.61 -16.65 -6.05
N ASP A 172 -2.15 -15.45 -5.91
CA ASP A 172 -1.53 -14.42 -5.07
C ASP A 172 -1.60 -14.77 -3.59
N ILE A 173 -2.54 -15.63 -3.20
CA ILE A 173 -2.76 -16.07 -1.82
C ILE A 173 -2.05 -17.39 -1.54
N GLU A 174 -2.00 -18.31 -2.52
CA GLU A 174 -1.43 -19.65 -2.38
C GLU A 174 -0.03 -19.63 -1.77
N GLY A 175 0.88 -18.82 -2.33
CA GLY A 175 2.25 -18.72 -1.83
C GLY A 175 2.35 -18.28 -0.36
N VAL A 176 1.51 -17.35 0.07
CA VAL A 176 1.47 -16.92 1.48
C VAL A 176 0.85 -18.00 2.35
N LYS A 177 -0.25 -18.62 1.90
CA LYS A 177 -0.94 -19.68 2.64
C LYS A 177 -0.05 -20.91 2.86
N ASP A 178 0.77 -21.26 1.86
CA ASP A 178 1.69 -22.41 1.96
C ASP A 178 2.88 -22.12 2.88
N ALA A 179 3.26 -20.86 3.02
CA ALA A 179 4.43 -20.44 3.79
C ALA A 179 4.13 -20.13 5.27
N VAL A 180 2.86 -19.89 5.64
CA VAL A 180 2.50 -19.44 6.98
C VAL A 180 1.34 -20.25 7.56
N ASP A 181 1.48 -20.66 8.85
CA ASP A 181 0.40 -21.29 9.62
C ASP A 181 -0.41 -20.21 10.35
N ARG A 182 -1.10 -19.38 9.59
CA ARG A 182 -1.98 -18.29 10.05
C ARG A 182 -3.18 -18.15 9.12
N MET A 183 -4.25 -17.53 9.60
CA MET A 183 -5.35 -17.13 8.75
C MET A 183 -4.86 -16.16 7.67
N VAL A 184 -5.18 -16.41 6.42
CA VAL A 184 -4.86 -15.51 5.30
C VAL A 184 -6.13 -14.82 4.84
N ILE A 185 -6.09 -13.48 4.81
CA ILE A 185 -7.21 -12.62 4.41
C ILE A 185 -6.85 -11.97 3.07
N ALA A 186 -7.61 -12.28 2.02
CA ALA A 186 -7.48 -11.63 0.72
C ALA A 186 -8.12 -10.24 0.74
N LYS A 187 -7.37 -9.21 0.39
CA LYS A 187 -7.90 -7.85 0.26
C LYS A 187 -8.30 -7.59 -1.20
N ILE A 188 -9.60 -7.49 -1.41
CA ILE A 188 -10.20 -7.27 -2.75
C ILE A 188 -10.23 -5.77 -3.03
N GLU A 189 -9.11 -5.26 -3.57
CA GLU A 189 -8.88 -3.83 -3.80
C GLU A 189 -8.78 -3.48 -5.30
N ARG A 190 -9.03 -4.46 -6.19
CA ARG A 190 -8.89 -4.35 -7.65
C ARG A 190 -10.12 -4.87 -8.38
N ARG A 191 -10.36 -4.35 -9.58
CA ARG A 191 -11.50 -4.80 -10.43
C ARG A 191 -11.37 -6.24 -10.91
N ASP A 192 -10.15 -6.67 -11.23
CA ASP A 192 -9.85 -8.06 -11.62
C ASP A 192 -10.11 -9.03 -10.45
N ALA A 193 -9.71 -8.68 -9.22
CA ALA A 193 -10.01 -9.47 -8.04
C ALA A 193 -11.52 -9.67 -7.82
N VAL A 194 -12.33 -8.62 -8.02
CA VAL A 194 -13.80 -8.72 -7.93
C VAL A 194 -14.36 -9.72 -8.95
N ARG A 195 -13.80 -9.78 -10.18
CA ARG A 195 -14.21 -10.73 -11.22
C ARG A 195 -13.78 -12.15 -10.91
N ASN A 196 -12.63 -12.31 -10.23
CA ASN A 196 -12.00 -13.60 -9.93
C ASN A 196 -12.37 -14.14 -8.54
N ALA A 197 -13.17 -13.43 -7.77
CA ALA A 197 -13.59 -13.83 -6.42
C ALA A 197 -14.76 -14.85 -6.40
N LYS A 198 -15.14 -15.40 -7.56
CA LYS A 198 -16.22 -16.38 -7.72
C LYS A 198 -15.71 -17.80 -7.56
#